data_da7f6adb674d965c621df67fd0a0f913
#
_entry.id   da7f6adb674d965c621df67fd0a0f913
#
_cell.length_a   1.000
_cell.length_b   1.000
_cell.length_c   1.000
_cell.angle_alpha   90.00
_cell.angle_beta   90.00
_cell.angle_gamma   90.00
#
_symmetry.space_group_name_H-M   'P 1'
#
loop_
_entity.id
_entity.type
_entity.pdbx_description
1 polymer ?
#
loop_
_entity_poly.entity_id
_entity_poly.type
_entity_poly.pdbx_seq_one_letter_code
_entity_poly.pdbx_strand_id
1 'polypeptide(L)'
;MLLKWLIGVAAALALSTTASAQGKARAVTLHSHDRVSISALAWEAAQAKAVILLFHQAGSSKAEYATIAPRLAAAGYTALAIDQRSGGSLYGPNETVSRLGRASATYEETKPDLVAALDWAVPQHLPVVLWGSSYSAALVFEVAAEHADQVSAVIAFSPGEYLRKSGAVARASAQVHAPIYVTSSPDAGEVNAARQILAASPAAAKTQFVPKFGVHGSSTLIEARDPKGAAENWDHVLAFLATLTKPPG
;
A
#
# COMPACT_ATOMS: atom_id res chain seq x y z
N MET A 1 69.50 -0.71 33.72
CA MET A 1 68.70 -1.18 32.59
C MET A 1 67.25 -1.26 33.02
N LEU A 2 66.42 -0.25 32.64
CA LEU A 2 65.02 -0.16 33.00
C LEU A 2 64.19 -0.64 31.79
N LEU A 3 63.47 -1.75 31.98
CA LEU A 3 62.57 -2.36 30.97
C LEU A 3 61.17 -1.75 31.09
N LYS A 4 60.75 -0.92 30.12
CA LYS A 4 59.41 -0.31 30.06
C LYS A 4 58.45 -1.33 29.46
N TRP A 5 57.42 -1.72 30.20
CA TRP A 5 56.26 -2.47 29.72
C TRP A 5 55.26 -1.51 29.07
N LEU A 6 54.98 -1.68 27.78
CA LEU A 6 53.88 -1.02 27.06
C LEU A 6 52.61 -1.90 27.19
N ILE A 7 51.63 -1.42 27.92
CA ILE A 7 50.31 -2.05 27.99
C ILE A 7 49.47 -1.48 26.81
N GLY A 8 49.26 -2.30 25.80
CA GLY A 8 48.34 -1.96 24.72
C GLY A 8 46.90 -2.20 25.15
N VAL A 9 46.10 -1.13 25.22
CA VAL A 9 44.65 -1.21 25.43
C VAL A 9 43.98 -1.42 24.07
N ALA A 10 43.48 -2.64 23.83
CA ALA A 10 42.62 -2.93 22.68
C ALA A 10 41.19 -2.49 23.00
N ALA A 11 40.74 -1.40 22.38
CA ALA A 11 39.34 -0.97 22.42
C ALA A 11 38.51 -1.87 21.49
N ALA A 12 37.72 -2.78 22.05
CA ALA A 12 36.73 -3.54 21.31
C ALA A 12 35.54 -2.64 21.00
N LEU A 13 35.35 -2.22 19.71
CA LEU A 13 34.12 -1.63 19.22
C LEU A 13 33.04 -2.72 19.22
N ALA A 14 32.10 -2.65 20.17
CA ALA A 14 30.88 -3.43 20.12
C ALA A 14 29.96 -2.82 19.06
N LEU A 15 29.89 -3.42 17.89
CA LEU A 15 28.82 -3.16 16.91
C LEU A 15 27.50 -3.69 17.48
N SER A 16 26.73 -2.78 18.06
CA SER A 16 25.35 -3.06 18.45
C SER A 16 24.52 -3.21 17.17
N THR A 17 24.30 -4.44 16.73
CA THR A 17 23.28 -4.76 15.75
C THR A 17 21.91 -4.56 16.42
N THR A 18 21.31 -3.39 16.25
CA THR A 18 19.91 -3.20 16.56
C THR A 18 19.12 -4.09 15.60
N ALA A 19 18.75 -5.28 16.03
CA ALA A 19 17.70 -6.06 15.39
C ALA A 19 16.45 -5.19 15.39
N SER A 20 16.08 -4.68 14.20
CA SER A 20 14.83 -3.95 14.00
C SER A 20 13.72 -4.91 14.42
N ALA A 21 13.06 -4.61 15.55
CA ALA A 21 11.88 -5.36 15.96
C ALA A 21 10.83 -5.16 14.85
N GLN A 22 10.65 -6.19 14.03
CA GLN A 22 9.60 -6.24 13.03
C GLN A 22 8.28 -6.00 13.78
N GLY A 23 7.64 -4.84 13.57
CA GLY A 23 6.47 -4.42 14.33
C GLY A 23 5.40 -5.49 14.29
N LYS A 24 4.98 -5.96 15.48
CA LYS A 24 3.92 -6.96 15.60
C LYS A 24 2.62 -6.34 15.08
N ALA A 25 1.91 -7.07 14.21
CA ALA A 25 0.61 -6.63 13.73
C ALA A 25 -0.36 -6.43 14.91
N ARG A 26 -1.07 -5.30 14.92
CA ARG A 26 -2.14 -5.00 15.87
C ARG A 26 -3.48 -5.10 15.18
N ALA A 27 -4.40 -5.89 15.73
CA ALA A 27 -5.76 -5.97 15.22
C ALA A 27 -6.50 -4.63 15.43
N VAL A 28 -7.22 -4.20 14.39
CA VAL A 28 -8.05 -2.99 14.38
C VAL A 28 -9.42 -3.37 13.85
N THR A 29 -10.47 -2.78 14.42
CA THR A 29 -11.82 -2.82 13.85
C THR A 29 -12.20 -1.41 13.43
N LEU A 30 -12.52 -1.24 12.15
CA LEU A 30 -13.05 0.02 11.61
C LEU A 30 -14.56 -0.09 11.44
N HIS A 31 -15.21 1.06 11.36
CA HIS A 31 -16.66 1.14 11.11
C HIS A 31 -16.91 2.06 9.93
N SER A 32 -17.50 1.53 8.85
CA SER A 32 -17.91 2.35 7.72
C SER A 32 -19.19 3.16 8.05
N HIS A 33 -19.43 4.21 7.28
CA HIS A 33 -20.62 5.06 7.46
C HIS A 33 -21.96 4.30 7.32
N ASP A 34 -21.95 3.21 6.54
CA ASP A 34 -23.09 2.29 6.41
C ASP A 34 -23.08 1.17 7.47
N ARG A 35 -22.32 1.35 8.56
CA ARG A 35 -22.29 0.53 9.77
C ARG A 35 -21.74 -0.89 9.60
N VAL A 36 -20.90 -1.13 8.61
CA VAL A 36 -20.18 -2.37 8.48
C VAL A 36 -18.94 -2.34 9.38
N SER A 37 -18.74 -3.40 10.19
CA SER A 37 -17.51 -3.59 10.96
C SER A 37 -16.45 -4.27 10.09
N ILE A 38 -15.34 -3.56 9.85
CA ILE A 38 -14.27 -3.97 8.95
C ILE A 38 -13.09 -4.45 9.78
N SER A 39 -12.64 -5.68 9.54
CA SER A 39 -11.43 -6.21 10.17
C SER A 39 -10.19 -5.66 9.49
N ALA A 40 -9.21 -5.25 10.27
CA ALA A 40 -7.95 -4.71 9.80
C ALA A 40 -6.76 -5.16 10.66
N LEU A 41 -5.56 -5.04 10.09
CA LEU A 41 -4.28 -5.19 10.79
C LEU A 41 -3.44 -3.95 10.55
N ALA A 42 -2.89 -3.38 11.64
CA ALA A 42 -1.97 -2.26 11.59
C ALA A 42 -0.55 -2.73 11.97
N TRP A 43 0.44 -2.28 11.19
CA TRP A 43 1.87 -2.38 11.50
C TRP A 43 2.40 -0.97 11.67
N GLU A 44 2.72 -0.62 12.91
CA GLU A 44 3.11 0.73 13.28
C GLU A 44 4.62 0.90 13.18
N ALA A 45 5.06 1.97 12.52
CA ALA A 45 6.46 2.39 12.54
C ALA A 45 6.72 3.31 13.73
N ALA A 46 7.84 3.16 14.42
CA ALA A 46 8.17 3.94 15.63
C ALA A 46 8.22 5.46 15.38
N GLN A 47 8.65 5.87 14.19
CA GLN A 47 8.66 7.25 13.70
C GLN A 47 8.09 7.25 12.29
N ALA A 48 6.77 7.16 12.19
CA ALA A 48 6.10 7.03 10.91
C ALA A 48 6.26 8.29 10.05
N LYS A 49 6.72 8.11 8.82
CA LYS A 49 6.84 9.16 7.79
C LYS A 49 5.51 9.43 7.10
N ALA A 50 4.67 8.40 6.98
CA ALA A 50 3.33 8.44 6.40
C ALA A 50 2.53 7.23 6.88
N VAL A 51 1.21 7.27 6.67
CA VAL A 51 0.29 6.14 6.82
C VAL A 51 -0.05 5.61 5.43
N ILE A 52 0.13 4.30 5.22
CA ILE A 52 -0.20 3.63 3.96
C ILE A 52 -1.41 2.73 4.19
N LEU A 53 -2.49 3.00 3.47
CA LEU A 53 -3.73 2.23 3.52
C LEU A 53 -3.74 1.21 2.39
N LEU A 54 -3.75 -0.07 2.74
CA LEU A 54 -3.54 -1.21 1.87
C LEU A 54 -4.85 -1.92 1.55
N PHE A 55 -5.26 -1.91 0.28
CA PHE A 55 -6.53 -2.42 -0.22
C PHE A 55 -6.28 -3.57 -1.20
N HIS A 56 -6.73 -4.77 -0.82
CA HIS A 56 -6.45 -6.04 -1.50
C HIS A 56 -7.15 -6.19 -2.86
N GLN A 57 -6.66 -7.12 -3.67
CA GLN A 57 -7.29 -7.49 -4.94
C GLN A 57 -8.58 -8.30 -4.75
N ALA A 58 -9.31 -8.51 -5.85
CA ALA A 58 -10.54 -9.31 -5.86
C ALA A 58 -10.34 -10.71 -5.29
N GLY A 59 -11.31 -11.20 -4.56
CA GLY A 59 -11.27 -12.54 -3.96
C GLY A 59 -10.24 -12.73 -2.84
N SER A 60 -9.55 -11.66 -2.42
CA SER A 60 -8.48 -11.69 -1.42
C SER A 60 -8.93 -11.15 -0.06
N SER A 61 -7.98 -10.90 0.82
CA SER A 61 -8.15 -10.37 2.17
C SER A 61 -6.93 -9.53 2.56
N LYS A 62 -6.93 -8.94 3.76
CA LYS A 62 -5.76 -8.27 4.35
C LYS A 62 -4.51 -9.14 4.39
N ALA A 63 -4.67 -10.47 4.30
CA ALA A 63 -3.55 -11.42 4.27
C ALA A 63 -2.68 -11.31 3.01
N GLU A 64 -3.13 -10.68 1.91
CA GLU A 64 -2.30 -10.31 0.77
C GLU A 64 -1.08 -9.49 1.22
N TYR A 65 -1.25 -8.70 2.27
CA TYR A 65 -0.22 -7.77 2.78
C TYR A 65 0.62 -8.33 3.93
N ALA A 66 0.49 -9.63 4.25
CA ALA A 66 1.18 -10.24 5.39
C ALA A 66 2.71 -10.11 5.36
N THR A 67 3.32 -10.05 4.16
CA THR A 67 4.76 -9.82 3.98
C THR A 67 5.09 -8.39 3.54
N ILE A 68 4.13 -7.69 2.94
CA ILE A 68 4.28 -6.33 2.42
C ILE A 68 4.24 -5.31 3.56
N ALA A 69 3.22 -5.36 4.41
CA ALA A 69 3.02 -4.38 5.47
C ALA A 69 4.15 -4.34 6.52
N PRO A 70 4.71 -5.49 6.99
CA PRO A 70 5.88 -5.47 7.86
C PRO A 70 7.09 -4.81 7.21
N ARG A 71 7.32 -5.00 5.91
CA ARG A 71 8.42 -4.37 5.17
C ARG A 71 8.23 -2.86 5.06
N LEU A 72 7.00 -2.39 4.83
CA LEU A 72 6.68 -0.96 4.86
C LEU A 72 6.92 -0.36 6.26
N ALA A 73 6.51 -1.05 7.32
CA ALA A 73 6.75 -0.60 8.69
C ALA A 73 8.25 -0.52 9.01
N ALA A 74 9.05 -1.50 8.58
CA ALA A 74 10.51 -1.48 8.71
C ALA A 74 11.17 -0.33 7.91
N ALA A 75 10.55 0.10 6.79
CA ALA A 75 10.97 1.25 6.00
C ALA A 75 10.52 2.61 6.58
N GLY A 76 9.80 2.61 7.71
CA GLY A 76 9.34 3.81 8.41
C GLY A 76 7.96 4.32 7.98
N TYR A 77 7.09 3.44 7.50
CA TYR A 77 5.71 3.77 7.13
C TYR A 77 4.73 2.95 7.97
N THR A 78 3.82 3.59 8.69
CA THR A 78 2.70 2.87 9.30
C THR A 78 1.81 2.31 8.20
N ALA A 79 1.48 1.02 8.25
CA ALA A 79 0.65 0.35 7.25
C ALA A 79 -0.62 -0.22 7.90
N LEU A 80 -1.77 0.00 7.27
CA LEU A 80 -3.06 -0.58 7.66
C LEU A 80 -3.61 -1.40 6.49
N ALA A 81 -3.73 -2.72 6.66
CA ALA A 81 -4.39 -3.60 5.70
C ALA A 81 -5.78 -3.97 6.20
N ILE A 82 -6.79 -3.83 5.35
CA ILE A 82 -8.19 -4.10 5.70
C ILE A 82 -8.75 -5.30 4.95
N ASP A 83 -9.73 -5.97 5.55
CA ASP A 83 -10.60 -6.94 4.89
C ASP A 83 -11.79 -6.20 4.29
N GLN A 84 -11.76 -5.93 2.99
CA GLN A 84 -12.85 -5.30 2.29
C GLN A 84 -14.04 -6.25 2.12
N ARG A 85 -15.27 -5.73 2.14
CA ARG A 85 -16.52 -6.51 2.02
C ARG A 85 -16.70 -7.23 0.67
N SER A 86 -15.94 -6.88 -0.36
CA SER A 86 -15.90 -7.55 -1.66
C SER A 86 -14.81 -8.62 -1.76
N GLY A 87 -14.18 -8.97 -0.64
CA GLY A 87 -13.07 -9.90 -0.60
C GLY A 87 -13.47 -11.38 -0.60
N GLY A 88 -12.45 -12.22 -0.40
CA GLY A 88 -12.55 -13.67 -0.35
C GLY A 88 -11.40 -14.25 0.47
N SER A 89 -10.87 -15.40 0.04
CA SER A 89 -9.88 -16.15 0.84
C SER A 89 -8.60 -16.52 0.09
N LEU A 90 -8.26 -15.81 -1.00
CA LEU A 90 -7.13 -16.15 -1.88
C LEU A 90 -5.78 -16.24 -1.12
N TYR A 91 -5.55 -15.37 -0.13
CA TYR A 91 -4.34 -15.36 0.71
C TYR A 91 -4.62 -15.77 2.16
N GLY A 92 -5.86 -15.91 2.53
CA GLY A 92 -6.33 -16.22 3.86
C GLY A 92 -7.76 -15.71 4.09
N PRO A 93 -8.41 -16.07 5.20
CA PRO A 93 -9.80 -15.72 5.40
C PRO A 93 -10.03 -14.21 5.45
N ASN A 94 -11.14 -13.77 4.83
CA ASN A 94 -11.64 -12.40 4.97
C ASN A 94 -12.66 -12.38 6.13
N GLU A 95 -12.26 -11.80 7.26
CA GLU A 95 -13.09 -11.79 8.47
C GLU A 95 -14.30 -10.84 8.34
N THR A 96 -14.21 -9.79 7.55
CA THR A 96 -15.35 -8.89 7.29
C THR A 96 -16.45 -9.63 6.53
N VAL A 97 -16.11 -10.32 5.44
CA VAL A 97 -17.08 -11.14 4.68
C VAL A 97 -17.65 -12.24 5.55
N SER A 98 -16.81 -12.93 6.33
CA SER A 98 -17.26 -13.98 7.25
C SER A 98 -18.27 -13.48 8.27
N ARG A 99 -18.08 -12.28 8.82
CA ARG A 99 -19.02 -11.67 9.77
C ARG A 99 -20.31 -11.19 9.12
N LEU A 100 -20.26 -10.74 7.87
CA LEU A 100 -21.45 -10.35 7.14
C LEU A 100 -22.41 -11.51 6.86
N GLY A 101 -21.91 -12.75 6.84
CA GLY A 101 -22.72 -13.96 6.63
C GLY A 101 -23.46 -13.99 5.30
N ARG A 102 -22.99 -13.22 4.30
CA ARG A 102 -23.57 -13.10 2.96
C ARG A 102 -22.48 -13.20 1.90
N ALA A 103 -22.90 -13.33 0.64
CA ALA A 103 -21.98 -13.26 -0.48
C ALA A 103 -21.17 -11.95 -0.47
N SER A 104 -19.97 -12.01 -1.03
CA SER A 104 -19.11 -10.85 -1.23
C SER A 104 -19.86 -9.73 -1.96
N ALA A 105 -19.63 -8.49 -1.54
CA ALA A 105 -20.23 -7.31 -2.15
C ALA A 105 -19.62 -7.03 -3.54
N THR A 106 -20.25 -6.15 -4.32
CA THR A 106 -19.67 -5.61 -5.55
C THR A 106 -18.49 -4.68 -5.24
N TYR A 107 -17.69 -4.35 -6.25
CA TYR A 107 -16.55 -3.45 -6.08
C TYR A 107 -16.99 -2.06 -5.64
N GLU A 108 -18.04 -1.53 -6.23
CA GLU A 108 -18.59 -0.20 -5.90
C GLU A 108 -19.13 -0.13 -4.46
N GLU A 109 -19.76 -1.21 -3.97
CA GLU A 109 -20.25 -1.30 -2.59
C GLU A 109 -19.10 -1.31 -1.56
N THR A 110 -17.86 -1.47 -2.01
CA THR A 110 -16.68 -1.54 -1.13
C THR A 110 -16.08 -0.17 -0.83
N LYS A 111 -16.39 0.87 -1.60
CA LYS A 111 -15.82 2.21 -1.38
C LYS A 111 -15.96 2.73 0.06
N PRO A 112 -17.08 2.53 0.78
CA PRO A 112 -17.18 2.93 2.19
C PRO A 112 -16.15 2.28 3.12
N ASP A 113 -15.61 1.10 2.77
CA ASP A 113 -14.55 0.45 3.56
C ASP A 113 -13.22 1.18 3.41
N LEU A 114 -12.91 1.67 2.21
CA LEU A 114 -11.73 2.47 1.95
C LEU A 114 -11.81 3.82 2.68
N VAL A 115 -12.99 4.44 2.67
CA VAL A 115 -13.23 5.70 3.40
C VAL A 115 -13.06 5.49 4.91
N ALA A 116 -13.58 4.40 5.48
CA ALA A 116 -13.38 4.08 6.90
C ALA A 116 -11.90 3.91 7.27
N ALA A 117 -11.07 3.40 6.36
CA ALA A 117 -9.62 3.34 6.57
C ALA A 117 -8.98 4.75 6.51
N LEU A 118 -9.47 5.61 5.62
CA LEU A 118 -9.03 7.01 5.53
C LEU A 118 -9.38 7.77 6.82
N ASP A 119 -10.62 7.62 7.33
CA ASP A 119 -11.08 8.22 8.59
C ASP A 119 -10.22 7.78 9.80
N TRP A 120 -9.71 6.55 9.78
CA TRP A 120 -8.78 6.06 10.80
C TRP A 120 -7.40 6.71 10.67
N ALA A 121 -6.94 7.01 9.46
CA ALA A 121 -5.60 7.55 9.21
C ALA A 121 -5.50 9.06 9.46
N VAL A 122 -6.51 9.85 9.07
CA VAL A 122 -6.49 11.32 9.12
C VAL A 122 -6.16 11.88 10.51
N PRO A 123 -6.71 11.37 11.63
CA PRO A 123 -6.38 11.88 12.97
C PRO A 123 -4.93 11.67 13.41
N GLN A 124 -4.13 10.91 12.66
CA GLN A 124 -2.71 10.71 12.95
C GLN A 124 -1.83 11.88 12.50
N HIS A 125 -2.40 12.83 11.73
CA HIS A 125 -1.70 14.05 11.25
C HIS A 125 -0.42 13.73 10.44
N LEU A 126 -0.42 12.61 9.73
CA LEU A 126 0.66 12.18 8.83
C LEU A 126 0.15 12.18 7.39
N PRO A 127 1.06 12.31 6.39
CA PRO A 127 0.68 12.08 5.00
C PRO A 127 0.00 10.72 4.83
N VAL A 128 -1.15 10.68 4.12
CA VAL A 128 -1.90 9.44 3.87
C VAL A 128 -1.72 9.02 2.43
N VAL A 129 -1.27 7.77 2.23
CA VAL A 129 -1.09 7.16 0.92
C VAL A 129 -2.14 6.08 0.73
N LEU A 130 -2.94 6.17 -0.32
CA LEU A 130 -3.85 5.11 -0.73
C LEU A 130 -3.12 4.12 -1.63
N TRP A 131 -3.17 2.85 -1.29
CA TRP A 131 -2.53 1.77 -2.03
C TRP A 131 -3.56 0.72 -2.42
N GLY A 132 -3.84 0.61 -3.72
CA GLY A 132 -4.80 -0.35 -4.26
C GLY A 132 -4.14 -1.46 -5.09
N SER A 133 -4.69 -2.67 -4.97
CA SER A 133 -4.33 -3.86 -5.76
C SER A 133 -5.51 -4.25 -6.66
N SER A 134 -5.31 -4.30 -7.99
CA SER A 134 -6.35 -4.70 -8.96
C SER A 134 -7.59 -3.80 -8.90
N TYR A 135 -8.79 -4.34 -8.65
CA TYR A 135 -10.02 -3.53 -8.54
C TYR A 135 -9.91 -2.44 -7.46
N SER A 136 -9.20 -2.69 -6.39
CA SER A 136 -8.94 -1.66 -5.37
C SER A 136 -8.06 -0.54 -5.91
N ALA A 137 -7.20 -0.82 -6.90
CA ALA A 137 -6.45 0.20 -7.63
C ALA A 137 -7.37 1.13 -8.45
N ALA A 138 -8.58 0.67 -8.82
CA ALA A 138 -9.60 1.53 -9.39
C ALA A 138 -10.28 2.41 -8.32
N LEU A 139 -10.65 1.82 -7.18
CA LEU A 139 -11.34 2.52 -6.09
C LEU A 139 -10.50 3.60 -5.42
N VAL A 140 -9.18 3.42 -5.30
CA VAL A 140 -8.32 4.45 -4.71
C VAL A 140 -8.31 5.75 -5.51
N PHE A 141 -8.53 5.72 -6.83
CA PHE A 141 -8.69 6.92 -7.63
C PHE A 141 -10.00 7.64 -7.31
N GLU A 142 -11.13 6.91 -7.10
CA GLU A 142 -12.39 7.52 -6.69
C GLU A 142 -12.27 8.17 -5.31
N VAL A 143 -11.70 7.45 -4.33
CA VAL A 143 -11.51 7.99 -2.98
C VAL A 143 -10.56 9.19 -3.00
N ALA A 144 -9.46 9.15 -3.75
CA ALA A 144 -8.52 10.27 -3.85
C ALA A 144 -9.14 11.50 -4.53
N ALA A 145 -10.05 11.32 -5.49
CA ALA A 145 -10.79 12.41 -6.13
C ALA A 145 -11.81 13.06 -5.18
N GLU A 146 -12.50 12.25 -4.37
CA GLU A 146 -13.53 12.70 -3.43
C GLU A 146 -12.95 13.31 -2.14
N HIS A 147 -11.70 12.93 -1.76
CA HIS A 147 -11.02 13.32 -0.51
C HIS A 147 -9.64 13.94 -0.79
N ALA A 148 -9.55 14.83 -1.76
CA ALA A 148 -8.30 15.37 -2.28
C ALA A 148 -7.45 16.11 -1.22
N ASP A 149 -8.06 16.69 -0.21
CA ASP A 149 -7.44 17.39 0.92
C ASP A 149 -6.84 16.44 1.98
N GLN A 150 -7.22 15.17 1.97
CA GLN A 150 -6.82 14.15 2.95
C GLN A 150 -5.81 13.16 2.38
N VAL A 151 -5.70 13.06 1.04
CA VAL A 151 -4.86 12.07 0.35
C VAL A 151 -3.59 12.72 -0.19
N SER A 152 -2.45 12.27 0.30
CA SER A 152 -1.13 12.78 -0.07
C SER A 152 -0.53 12.10 -1.29
N ALA A 153 -0.91 10.86 -1.60
CA ALA A 153 -0.47 10.15 -2.80
C ALA A 153 -1.34 8.92 -3.11
N VAL A 154 -1.29 8.45 -4.35
CA VAL A 154 -1.93 7.22 -4.82
C VAL A 154 -0.88 6.25 -5.36
N ILE A 155 -0.93 5.00 -4.91
CA ILE A 155 -0.17 3.86 -5.44
C ILE A 155 -1.17 2.83 -5.96
N ALA A 156 -1.08 2.50 -7.25
CA ALA A 156 -2.01 1.61 -7.90
C ALA A 156 -1.30 0.46 -8.62
N PHE A 157 -1.52 -0.75 -8.16
CA PHE A 157 -1.00 -1.98 -8.74
C PHE A 157 -2.03 -2.63 -9.66
N SER A 158 -1.71 -2.79 -10.92
CA SER A 158 -2.60 -3.31 -11.98
C SER A 158 -3.95 -2.58 -12.04
N PRO A 159 -3.97 -1.22 -12.11
CA PRO A 159 -5.22 -0.49 -12.26
C PRO A 159 -5.87 -0.76 -13.62
N GLY A 160 -7.20 -0.78 -13.63
CA GLY A 160 -8.02 -0.96 -14.82
C GLY A 160 -9.44 -0.39 -14.63
N GLU A 161 -10.22 -0.37 -15.68
CA GLU A 161 -11.63 0.05 -15.65
C GLU A 161 -12.53 -1.08 -15.11
N TYR A 162 -12.31 -1.47 -13.83
CA TYR A 162 -13.00 -2.58 -13.18
C TYR A 162 -14.41 -2.24 -12.67
N LEU A 163 -14.80 -0.97 -12.71
CA LEU A 163 -16.08 -0.51 -12.20
C LEU A 163 -17.15 -0.59 -13.30
N ARG A 164 -18.41 -0.74 -12.91
CA ARG A 164 -19.54 -0.92 -13.84
C ARG A 164 -19.68 0.20 -14.86
N LYS A 165 -19.43 1.46 -14.44
CA LYS A 165 -19.54 2.61 -15.32
C LYS A 165 -18.25 2.74 -16.14
N SER A 166 -18.34 2.49 -17.44
CA SER A 166 -17.18 2.63 -18.34
C SER A 166 -16.49 3.98 -18.22
N GLY A 167 -15.15 3.97 -18.15
CA GLY A 167 -14.32 5.14 -17.98
C GLY A 167 -14.45 5.82 -16.61
N ALA A 168 -15.00 5.15 -15.60
CA ALA A 168 -15.16 5.73 -14.25
C ALA A 168 -13.80 6.04 -13.62
N VAL A 169 -12.84 5.13 -13.77
CA VAL A 169 -11.51 5.26 -13.16
C VAL A 169 -10.70 6.38 -13.81
N ALA A 170 -10.73 6.48 -15.14
CA ALA A 170 -10.09 7.58 -15.86
C ALA A 170 -10.71 8.94 -15.48
N ARG A 171 -12.05 9.03 -15.32
CA ARG A 171 -12.70 10.27 -14.87
C ARG A 171 -12.32 10.63 -13.43
N ALA A 172 -12.22 9.65 -12.53
CA ALA A 172 -11.75 9.88 -11.18
C ALA A 172 -10.28 10.33 -11.19
N SER A 173 -9.42 9.65 -11.95
CA SER A 173 -8.02 10.03 -12.11
C SER A 173 -7.85 11.47 -12.60
N ALA A 174 -8.74 11.97 -13.49
CA ALA A 174 -8.74 13.35 -13.96
C ALA A 174 -8.99 14.41 -12.85
N GLN A 175 -9.39 14.00 -11.66
CA GLN A 175 -9.57 14.88 -10.49
C GLN A 175 -8.46 14.70 -9.43
N VAL A 176 -7.51 13.78 -9.64
CA VAL A 176 -6.43 13.51 -8.70
C VAL A 176 -5.21 14.36 -9.03
N HIS A 177 -4.86 15.29 -8.12
CA HIS A 177 -3.69 16.18 -8.22
C HIS A 177 -2.50 15.68 -7.38
N ALA A 178 -2.75 14.80 -6.42
CA ALA A 178 -1.71 14.19 -5.60
C ALA A 178 -0.74 13.34 -6.45
N PRO A 179 0.53 13.17 -6.04
CA PRO A 179 1.48 12.27 -6.70
C PRO A 179 0.92 10.87 -6.92
N ILE A 180 1.17 10.30 -8.11
CA ILE A 180 0.66 8.99 -8.50
C ILE A 180 1.80 8.08 -8.94
N TYR A 181 1.82 6.85 -8.40
CA TYR A 181 2.62 5.74 -8.90
C TYR A 181 1.70 4.62 -9.39
N VAL A 182 1.93 4.16 -10.62
CA VAL A 182 1.25 2.98 -11.15
C VAL A 182 2.26 1.95 -11.63
N THR A 183 1.94 0.68 -11.42
CA THR A 183 2.65 -0.46 -11.98
C THR A 183 1.67 -1.60 -12.25
N SER A 184 2.10 -2.61 -13.00
CA SER A 184 1.29 -3.78 -13.36
C SER A 184 2.19 -4.98 -13.64
N SER A 185 1.61 -6.14 -13.96
CA SER A 185 2.37 -7.16 -14.67
C SER A 185 2.89 -6.61 -16.01
N PRO A 186 3.88 -7.27 -16.64
CA PRO A 186 4.38 -6.86 -17.95
C PRO A 186 3.39 -7.14 -19.12
N ASP A 187 2.18 -7.63 -18.83
CA ASP A 187 1.14 -7.84 -19.82
C ASP A 187 0.76 -6.52 -20.51
N ALA A 188 0.72 -6.52 -21.84
CA ALA A 188 0.48 -5.32 -22.63
C ALA A 188 -0.89 -4.68 -22.34
N GLY A 189 -1.91 -5.48 -22.02
CA GLY A 189 -3.25 -4.99 -21.65
C GLY A 189 -3.23 -4.24 -20.33
N GLU A 190 -2.59 -4.81 -19.29
CA GLU A 190 -2.44 -4.16 -18.00
C GLU A 190 -1.59 -2.88 -18.08
N VAL A 191 -0.46 -2.95 -18.81
CA VAL A 191 0.43 -1.78 -19.00
C VAL A 191 -0.32 -0.64 -19.70
N ASN A 192 -1.14 -0.94 -20.72
CA ASN A 192 -1.92 0.06 -21.42
C ASN A 192 -3.06 0.62 -20.58
N ALA A 193 -3.77 -0.21 -19.82
CA ALA A 193 -4.82 0.23 -18.90
C ALA A 193 -4.25 1.20 -17.83
N ALA A 194 -3.15 0.84 -17.20
CA ALA A 194 -2.45 1.69 -16.24
C ALA A 194 -2.02 3.03 -16.87
N ARG A 195 -1.47 3.00 -18.09
CA ARG A 195 -1.05 4.21 -18.82
C ARG A 195 -2.21 5.15 -19.09
N GLN A 196 -3.34 4.62 -19.56
CA GLN A 196 -4.53 5.43 -19.87
C GLN A 196 -5.10 6.12 -18.63
N ILE A 197 -5.20 5.40 -17.50
CA ILE A 197 -5.68 5.94 -16.23
C ILE A 197 -4.71 7.03 -15.73
N LEU A 198 -3.41 6.77 -15.75
CA LEU A 198 -2.39 7.74 -15.33
C LEU A 198 -2.36 8.99 -16.21
N ALA A 199 -2.53 8.82 -17.53
CA ALA A 199 -2.54 9.93 -18.48
C ALA A 199 -3.70 10.90 -18.26
N ALA A 200 -4.84 10.43 -17.75
CA ALA A 200 -6.01 11.25 -17.46
C ALA A 200 -5.76 12.23 -16.28
N SER A 201 -4.85 11.91 -15.35
CA SER A 201 -4.60 12.74 -14.17
C SER A 201 -3.84 14.02 -14.53
N PRO A 202 -4.19 15.17 -13.90
CA PRO A 202 -3.45 16.43 -13.98
C PRO A 202 -2.25 16.48 -13.01
N ALA A 203 -2.02 15.46 -12.18
CA ALA A 203 -0.95 15.44 -11.21
C ALA A 203 0.41 15.78 -11.83
N ALA A 204 1.18 16.67 -11.19
CA ALA A 204 2.51 17.07 -11.64
C ALA A 204 3.53 15.93 -11.51
N ALA A 205 3.40 15.09 -10.47
CA ALA A 205 4.26 13.93 -10.23
C ALA A 205 3.50 12.65 -10.59
N LYS A 206 3.84 12.07 -11.73
CA LYS A 206 3.24 10.82 -12.25
C LYS A 206 4.34 9.85 -12.63
N THR A 207 4.28 8.65 -12.12
CA THR A 207 5.22 7.57 -12.42
C THR A 207 4.48 6.32 -12.87
N GLN A 208 4.81 5.80 -14.05
CA GLN A 208 4.48 4.44 -14.44
C GLN A 208 5.77 3.61 -14.47
N PHE A 209 5.83 2.57 -13.67
CA PHE A 209 6.88 1.56 -13.75
C PHE A 209 6.34 0.33 -14.49
N VAL A 210 7.04 -0.09 -15.55
CA VAL A 210 6.73 -1.30 -16.30
C VAL A 210 7.84 -2.32 -16.02
N PRO A 211 7.59 -3.33 -15.17
CA PRO A 211 8.61 -4.28 -14.78
C PRO A 211 8.92 -5.26 -15.90
N LYS A 212 10.16 -5.78 -15.90
CA LYS A 212 10.54 -6.89 -16.77
C LYS A 212 9.87 -8.21 -16.34
N PHE A 213 9.74 -8.41 -15.04
CA PHE A 213 9.06 -9.53 -14.39
C PHE A 213 8.05 -8.96 -13.40
N GLY A 214 6.89 -9.57 -13.34
CA GLY A 214 5.82 -9.12 -12.45
C GLY A 214 4.59 -10.01 -12.58
N VAL A 215 3.78 -10.01 -11.55
CA VAL A 215 2.47 -10.66 -11.53
C VAL A 215 1.39 -9.62 -11.22
N HIS A 216 0.14 -9.96 -11.45
CA HIS A 216 -0.99 -9.08 -11.27
C HIS A 216 -1.12 -8.56 -9.84
N GLY A 217 -1.39 -7.27 -9.67
CA GLY A 217 -1.66 -6.61 -8.39
C GLY A 217 -0.43 -6.49 -7.48
N SER A 218 -0.66 -6.20 -6.21
CA SER A 218 0.39 -6.08 -5.19
C SER A 218 1.15 -7.39 -4.94
N SER A 219 0.65 -8.51 -5.46
CA SER A 219 1.30 -9.82 -5.42
C SER A 219 2.70 -9.81 -6.04
N THR A 220 2.97 -8.85 -6.95
CA THR A 220 4.30 -8.65 -7.55
C THR A 220 5.39 -8.30 -6.53
N LEU A 221 5.01 -7.87 -5.31
CA LEU A 221 5.94 -7.59 -4.22
C LEU A 221 6.18 -8.79 -3.30
N ILE A 222 5.47 -9.90 -3.51
CA ILE A 222 5.58 -11.11 -2.72
C ILE A 222 6.59 -12.05 -3.38
N GLU A 223 7.77 -12.22 -2.79
CA GLU A 223 8.86 -13.02 -3.36
C GLU A 223 8.44 -14.44 -3.76
N ALA A 224 7.59 -15.08 -2.96
CA ALA A 224 7.04 -16.41 -3.28
C ALA A 224 6.12 -16.41 -4.52
N ARG A 225 5.59 -15.26 -4.94
CA ARG A 225 4.73 -15.10 -6.12
C ARG A 225 5.49 -14.59 -7.33
N ASP A 226 6.48 -13.73 -7.12
CA ASP A 226 7.31 -13.13 -8.16
C ASP A 226 8.79 -13.16 -7.74
N PRO A 227 9.41 -14.34 -7.74
CA PRO A 227 10.81 -14.48 -7.30
C PRO A 227 11.82 -13.75 -8.19
N LYS A 228 11.43 -13.37 -9.40
CA LYS A 228 12.31 -12.66 -10.35
C LYS A 228 12.14 -11.15 -10.35
N GLY A 229 10.93 -10.67 -10.03
CA GLY A 229 10.59 -9.24 -10.13
C GLY A 229 10.40 -8.55 -8.78
N ALA A 230 10.13 -9.29 -7.70
CA ALA A 230 9.75 -8.69 -6.43
C ALA A 230 10.77 -7.65 -5.92
N ALA A 231 12.06 -7.93 -6.03
CA ALA A 231 13.11 -7.01 -5.57
C ALA A 231 13.08 -5.68 -6.34
N GLU A 232 13.05 -5.74 -7.69
CA GLU A 232 12.98 -4.57 -8.56
C GLU A 232 11.70 -3.75 -8.31
N ASN A 233 10.55 -4.43 -8.21
CA ASN A 233 9.28 -3.78 -7.88
C ASN A 233 9.32 -3.07 -6.51
N TRP A 234 9.97 -3.66 -5.52
CA TRP A 234 10.18 -3.02 -4.21
C TRP A 234 11.04 -1.78 -4.30
N ASP A 235 12.15 -1.82 -5.04
CA ASP A 235 13.06 -0.69 -5.17
C ASP A 235 12.34 0.54 -5.76
N HIS A 236 11.53 0.32 -6.81
CA HIS A 236 10.77 1.39 -7.45
C HIS A 236 9.67 1.97 -6.54
N VAL A 237 8.94 1.14 -5.82
CA VAL A 237 7.89 1.61 -4.91
C VAL A 237 8.47 2.37 -3.72
N LEU A 238 9.58 1.88 -3.14
CA LEU A 238 10.24 2.58 -2.03
C LEU A 238 10.88 3.89 -2.49
N ALA A 239 11.42 3.94 -3.71
CA ALA A 239 11.93 5.17 -4.30
C ALA A 239 10.81 6.23 -4.46
N PHE A 240 9.63 5.82 -4.95
CA PHE A 240 8.47 6.72 -5.00
C PHE A 240 8.05 7.20 -3.61
N LEU A 241 7.88 6.31 -2.65
CA LEU A 241 7.51 6.67 -1.27
C LEU A 241 8.52 7.64 -0.63
N ALA A 242 9.81 7.50 -0.92
CA ALA A 242 10.84 8.40 -0.42
C ALA A 242 10.70 9.84 -0.96
N THR A 243 10.08 10.04 -2.13
CA THR A 243 9.84 11.38 -2.68
C THR A 243 8.77 12.16 -1.90
N LEU A 244 7.82 11.45 -1.28
CA LEU A 244 6.70 12.04 -0.55
C LEU A 244 7.10 12.63 0.81
N THR A 245 8.25 12.22 1.34
CA THR A 245 8.70 12.54 2.70
C THR A 245 9.95 13.41 2.72
N LYS A 246 10.42 13.88 1.56
CA LYS A 246 11.46 14.91 1.49
C LYS A 246 10.88 16.26 1.91
N PRO A 247 11.55 17.00 2.82
CA PRO A 247 11.20 18.41 3.04
C PRO A 247 11.26 19.15 1.70
N PRO A 248 10.36 20.12 1.46
CA PRO A 248 10.51 21.02 0.31
C PRO A 248 11.90 21.68 0.39
N GLY A 249 12.69 21.53 -0.69
CA GLY A 249 14.03 22.10 -0.82
C GLY A 249 13.99 23.61 -0.94
#